data_8b8d38bd694311bea6cf499f773683ff
#
_entry.id   8b8d38bd694311bea6cf499f773683ff
#
_cell.length_a   1.000
_cell.length_b   1.000
_cell.length_c   1.000
_cell.angle_alpha   90.00
_cell.angle_beta   90.00
_cell.angle_gamma   90.00
#
_symmetry.space_group_name_H-M   'P 1'
#
loop_
_entity.id
_entity.type
_entity.pdbx_description
1 polymer ?
#
loop_
_entity_poly.entity_id
_entity_poly.type
_entity_poly.pdbx_seq_one_letter_code
_entity_poly.pdbx_strand_id
1 'polypeptide(L)'
;CFLYAGLHLPSPVVLRSVREEIIDNGQAIVDAIEASNGFTLSLESQMKRTPAGFPHGHEFDYLLRLRDVGVEKAILMDDILAEDFLQRTLEDFRSISPFVKILNRAVQYAYEEMM
;
A
#
# COMPACT_ATOMS: atom_id res chain seq x y z
N CYS A 1 -5.97 0.24 -18.15
CA CYS A 1 -6.78 0.19 -16.93
C CYS A 1 -5.99 -0.45 -15.79
N PHE A 2 -6.19 0.03 -14.56
CA PHE A 2 -5.47 -0.46 -13.39
C PHE A 2 -6.43 -0.74 -12.25
N LEU A 3 -6.14 -1.78 -11.47
CA LEU A 3 -6.70 -1.94 -10.13
C LEU A 3 -5.75 -1.23 -9.14
N TYR A 4 -6.31 -0.55 -8.16
CA TYR A 4 -5.54 0.16 -7.13
C TYR A 4 -6.10 -0.17 -5.75
N ALA A 5 -5.20 -0.40 -4.81
CA ALA A 5 -5.56 -0.58 -3.41
C ALA A 5 -4.56 0.17 -2.54
N GLY A 6 -5.05 1.00 -1.62
CA GLY A 6 -4.18 1.76 -0.73
C GLY A 6 -4.75 3.11 -0.33
N LEU A 7 -3.87 3.98 0.16
CA LEU A 7 -4.19 5.31 0.65
C LEU A 7 -3.70 6.36 -0.34
N HIS A 8 -4.63 7.16 -0.85
CA HIS A 8 -4.33 8.27 -1.75
C HIS A 8 -4.42 9.60 -0.99
N LEU A 9 -3.35 10.39 -1.04
CA LEU A 9 -3.24 11.67 -0.34
C LEU A 9 -3.65 11.58 1.14
N PRO A 10 -3.09 10.64 1.91
CA PRO A 10 -3.43 10.53 3.33
C PRO A 10 -3.02 11.80 4.10
N SER A 11 -3.74 12.12 5.19
CA SER A 11 -3.38 13.23 6.06
C SER A 11 -1.99 12.99 6.70
N PRO A 12 -1.28 14.05 7.14
CA PRO A 12 0.01 13.87 7.80
C PRO A 12 -0.02 12.92 9.00
N VAL A 13 -1.08 12.93 9.78
CA VAL A 13 -1.23 12.04 10.96
C VAL A 13 -1.34 10.59 10.52
N VAL A 14 -2.18 10.30 9.52
CA VAL A 14 -2.35 8.95 8.98
C VAL A 14 -1.03 8.47 8.33
N LEU A 15 -0.39 9.32 7.55
CA LEU A 15 0.86 8.96 6.88
C LEU A 15 1.97 8.63 7.88
N ARG A 16 2.05 9.39 8.97
CA ARG A 16 3.00 9.12 10.05
C ARG A 16 2.75 7.76 10.68
N SER A 17 1.50 7.43 10.96
CA SER A 17 1.13 6.13 11.52
C SER A 17 1.50 4.98 10.58
N VAL A 18 1.28 5.16 9.27
CA VAL A 18 1.70 4.17 8.27
C VAL A 18 3.21 4.00 8.25
N ARG A 19 3.97 5.10 8.33
CA ARG A 19 5.43 5.05 8.38
C ARG A 19 5.95 4.34 9.63
N GLU A 20 5.31 4.53 10.77
CA GLU A 20 5.63 3.80 11.99
C GLU A 20 5.38 2.29 11.83
N GLU A 21 4.29 1.92 11.18
CA GLU A 21 4.00 0.51 10.85
C GLU A 21 5.06 -0.06 9.90
N ILE A 22 5.55 0.71 8.95
CA ILE A 22 6.64 0.28 8.06
C ILE A 22 7.91 -0.02 8.84
N ILE A 23 8.27 0.79 9.82
CA ILE A 23 9.42 0.55 10.68
C ILE A 23 9.25 -0.76 11.46
N ASP A 24 8.06 -0.98 12.02
CA ASP A 24 7.79 -2.13 12.89
C ASP A 24 7.55 -3.41 12.11
N ASN A 25 6.86 -3.34 10.96
CA ASN A 25 6.38 -4.50 10.22
C ASN A 25 6.56 -4.38 8.70
N GLY A 26 7.59 -3.66 8.24
CA GLY A 26 7.83 -3.45 6.81
C GLY A 26 7.96 -4.74 6.02
N GLN A 27 8.58 -5.77 6.60
CA GLN A 27 8.71 -7.06 5.92
C GLN A 27 7.35 -7.72 5.68
N ALA A 28 6.42 -7.60 6.64
CA ALA A 28 5.06 -8.12 6.46
C ALA A 28 4.33 -7.42 5.33
N ILE A 29 4.56 -6.11 5.16
CA ILE A 29 3.99 -5.33 4.05
C ILE A 29 4.53 -5.84 2.71
N VAL A 30 5.84 -5.98 2.60
CA VAL A 30 6.49 -6.48 1.37
C VAL A 30 6.01 -7.89 1.05
N ASP A 31 5.98 -8.78 2.04
CA ASP A 31 5.54 -10.16 1.87
C ASP A 31 4.08 -10.23 1.40
N ALA A 32 3.21 -9.39 1.94
CA ALA A 32 1.81 -9.35 1.53
C ALA A 32 1.65 -8.91 0.07
N ILE A 33 2.46 -7.96 -0.39
CA ILE A 33 2.44 -7.51 -1.78
C ILE A 33 2.97 -8.62 -2.69
N GLU A 34 4.08 -9.26 -2.34
CA GLU A 34 4.68 -10.33 -3.13
C GLU A 34 3.77 -11.56 -3.23
N ALA A 35 2.98 -11.84 -2.19
CA ALA A 35 2.05 -12.97 -2.18
C ALA A 35 0.76 -12.70 -2.96
N SER A 36 0.53 -11.46 -3.40
CA SER A 36 -0.67 -11.11 -4.14
C SER A 36 -0.61 -11.52 -5.61
N ASN A 37 -1.75 -11.44 -6.31
CA ASN A 37 -1.89 -11.80 -7.71
C ASN A 37 -1.40 -10.68 -8.64
N GLY A 38 -0.10 -10.35 -8.56
CA GLY A 38 0.52 -9.41 -9.50
C GLY A 38 0.40 -7.94 -9.16
N PHE A 39 -0.01 -7.60 -7.95
CA PHE A 39 0.06 -6.21 -7.49
C PHE A 39 1.50 -5.79 -7.25
N THR A 40 1.81 -4.55 -7.62
CA THR A 40 3.12 -3.94 -7.39
C THR A 40 2.95 -2.61 -6.70
N LEU A 41 3.97 -2.22 -5.93
CA LEU A 41 3.97 -0.95 -5.22
C LEU A 41 3.97 0.23 -6.19
N SER A 42 3.08 1.20 -5.98
CA SER A 42 3.07 2.44 -6.76
C SER A 42 4.14 3.37 -6.23
N LEU A 43 5.08 3.77 -7.10
CA LEU A 43 6.20 4.65 -6.74
C LEU A 43 6.09 6.05 -7.32
N GLU A 44 4.92 6.41 -7.85
CA GLU A 44 4.74 7.70 -8.55
C GLU A 44 4.85 8.91 -7.61
N SER A 45 4.51 8.75 -6.35
CA SER A 45 4.45 9.85 -5.39
C SER A 45 5.46 9.65 -4.27
N GLN A 46 6.75 9.70 -4.61
CA GLN A 46 7.84 9.43 -3.68
C GLN A 46 8.60 10.71 -3.34
N MET A 47 8.89 10.90 -2.04
CA MET A 47 9.74 12.00 -1.59
C MET A 47 11.20 11.76 -1.98
N LYS A 48 11.96 12.83 -2.19
CA LYS A 48 13.38 12.74 -2.53
C LYS A 48 14.26 12.36 -1.35
N ARG A 49 13.80 12.60 -0.13
CA ARG A 49 14.56 12.38 1.10
C ARG A 49 13.73 11.62 2.13
N THR A 50 14.41 10.96 3.05
CA THR A 50 13.75 10.32 4.19
C THR A 50 12.95 11.36 4.98
N PRO A 51 11.68 11.07 5.35
CA PRO A 51 10.88 11.99 6.16
C PRO A 51 11.55 12.32 7.50
N ALA A 52 11.32 13.54 8.00
CA ALA A 52 11.82 13.96 9.29
C ALA A 52 11.28 13.04 10.41
N GLY A 53 12.15 12.70 11.36
CA GLY A 53 11.79 11.82 12.47
C GLY A 53 11.95 10.33 12.23
N PHE A 54 12.41 9.95 11.02
CA PHE A 54 12.63 8.54 10.67
C PHE A 54 14.10 8.29 10.35
N PRO A 55 14.60 7.04 10.55
CA PRO A 55 16.02 6.75 10.34
C PRO A 55 16.40 6.80 8.86
N HIS A 56 17.55 7.41 8.58
CA HIS A 56 18.15 7.39 7.24
C HIS A 56 18.84 6.04 7.01
N GLY A 57 18.82 5.57 5.75
CA GLY A 57 19.49 4.33 5.39
C GLY A 57 18.79 3.06 5.87
N HIS A 58 17.54 3.16 6.29
CA HIS A 58 16.74 1.99 6.67
C HIS A 58 16.44 1.13 5.44
N GLU A 59 16.38 -0.20 5.61
CA GLU A 59 16.11 -1.11 4.50
C GLU A 59 14.78 -0.82 3.79
N PHE A 60 13.80 -0.25 4.50
CA PHE A 60 12.50 0.15 3.94
C PHE A 60 12.40 1.64 3.68
N ASP A 61 13.51 2.34 3.51
CA ASP A 61 13.49 3.77 3.21
C ASP A 61 12.63 4.11 1.99
N TYR A 62 12.66 3.28 0.96
CA TYR A 62 11.83 3.48 -0.22
C TYR A 62 10.32 3.48 0.08
N LEU A 63 9.88 2.75 1.12
CA LEU A 63 8.49 2.78 1.59
C LEU A 63 8.22 4.03 2.42
N LEU A 64 9.18 4.43 3.27
CA LEU A 64 9.04 5.60 4.13
C LEU A 64 8.87 6.89 3.32
N ARG A 65 9.47 6.96 2.14
CA ARG A 65 9.41 8.14 1.27
C ARG A 65 8.12 8.24 0.44
N LEU A 66 7.25 7.24 0.49
CA LEU A 66 5.98 7.29 -0.23
C LEU A 66 5.04 8.33 0.40
N ARG A 67 4.41 9.15 -0.45
CA ARG A 67 3.34 10.08 -0.04
C ARG A 67 1.98 9.42 -0.13
N ASP A 68 1.79 8.60 -1.16
CA ASP A 68 0.63 7.74 -1.34
C ASP A 68 1.09 6.30 -1.14
N VAL A 69 0.46 5.58 -0.24
CA VAL A 69 0.84 4.20 0.07
C VAL A 69 -0.17 3.26 -0.58
N GLY A 70 0.19 2.71 -1.71
CA GLY A 70 -0.71 1.85 -2.45
C GLY A 70 0.00 0.93 -3.42
N VAL A 71 -0.77 -0.02 -3.89
CA VAL A 71 -0.34 -1.02 -4.88
C VAL A 71 -1.27 -0.97 -6.08
N GLU A 72 -0.75 -1.34 -7.24
CA GLU A 72 -1.51 -1.32 -8.48
C GLU A 72 -1.25 -2.58 -9.28
N LYS A 73 -2.23 -2.93 -10.10
CA LYS A 73 -2.15 -4.05 -11.05
C LYS A 73 -2.73 -3.60 -12.37
N ALA A 74 -1.95 -3.71 -13.45
CA ALA A 74 -2.42 -3.42 -14.79
C ALA A 74 -3.39 -4.53 -15.26
N ILE A 75 -4.45 -4.11 -15.94
CA ILE A 75 -5.44 -5.03 -16.50
C ILE A 75 -5.47 -4.83 -18.00
N LEU A 76 -5.32 -5.91 -18.76
CA LEU A 76 -5.39 -5.88 -20.21
C LEU A 76 -6.85 -5.75 -20.67
N MET A 77 -7.04 -5.12 -21.84
CA MET A 77 -8.37 -4.96 -22.43
C MET A 77 -9.08 -6.30 -22.62
N ASP A 78 -8.36 -7.33 -23.06
CA ASP A 78 -8.91 -8.67 -23.26
C ASP A 78 -9.45 -9.26 -21.95
N ASP A 79 -8.80 -8.99 -20.82
CA ASP A 79 -9.25 -9.45 -19.52
C ASP A 79 -10.55 -8.75 -19.09
N ILE A 80 -10.69 -7.46 -19.42
CA ILE A 80 -11.90 -6.68 -19.11
C ILE A 80 -13.10 -7.24 -19.87
N LEU A 81 -12.89 -7.70 -21.09
CA LEU A 81 -13.94 -8.22 -21.96
C LEU A 81 -14.25 -9.70 -21.69
N ALA A 82 -13.46 -10.39 -20.86
CA ALA A 82 -13.70 -11.79 -20.53
C ALA A 82 -14.94 -11.95 -19.64
N GLU A 83 -15.66 -13.04 -19.82
CA GLU A 83 -16.88 -13.33 -19.06
C GLU A 83 -16.63 -13.40 -17.55
N ASP A 84 -15.47 -13.87 -17.16
CA ASP A 84 -15.09 -14.05 -15.75
C ASP A 84 -14.33 -12.86 -15.15
N PHE A 85 -14.37 -11.69 -15.82
CA PHE A 85 -13.65 -10.49 -15.35
C PHE A 85 -14.01 -10.11 -13.91
N LEU A 86 -15.29 -10.09 -13.57
CA LEU A 86 -15.73 -9.74 -12.22
C LEU A 86 -15.17 -10.73 -11.19
N GLN A 87 -15.23 -12.01 -11.49
CA GLN A 87 -14.71 -13.06 -10.60
C GLN A 87 -13.19 -12.92 -10.40
N ARG A 88 -12.44 -12.70 -11.47
CA ARG A 88 -10.98 -12.48 -11.40
C ARG A 88 -10.64 -11.23 -10.60
N THR A 89 -11.40 -10.14 -10.80
CA THR A 89 -11.19 -8.90 -10.05
C THR A 89 -11.41 -9.10 -8.56
N LEU A 90 -12.45 -9.83 -8.17
CA LEU A 90 -12.69 -10.15 -6.76
C LEU A 90 -11.56 -11.00 -6.18
N GLU A 91 -11.05 -11.95 -6.92
CA GLU A 91 -9.92 -12.78 -6.49
C GLU A 91 -8.65 -11.95 -6.32
N ASP A 92 -8.41 -11.00 -7.23
CA ASP A 92 -7.27 -10.09 -7.12
C ASP A 92 -7.35 -9.25 -5.84
N PHE A 93 -8.51 -8.66 -5.55
CA PHE A 93 -8.69 -7.89 -4.32
C PHE A 93 -8.58 -8.76 -3.07
N ARG A 94 -9.05 -10.00 -3.10
CA ARG A 94 -8.84 -10.92 -1.98
C ARG A 94 -7.35 -11.22 -1.77
N SER A 95 -6.59 -11.36 -2.85
CA SER A 95 -5.17 -11.66 -2.76
C SER A 95 -4.37 -10.55 -2.10
N ILE A 96 -4.81 -9.28 -2.23
CA ILE A 96 -4.13 -8.12 -1.63
C ILE A 96 -4.71 -7.73 -0.26
N SER A 97 -5.76 -8.41 0.21
CA SER A 97 -6.41 -8.07 1.48
C SER A 97 -5.46 -8.07 2.69
N PRO A 98 -4.44 -8.93 2.82
CA PRO A 98 -3.49 -8.83 3.92
C PRO A 98 -2.77 -7.49 3.98
N PHE A 99 -2.37 -6.94 2.83
CA PHE A 99 -1.78 -5.60 2.75
C PHE A 99 -2.77 -4.52 3.22
N VAL A 100 -4.00 -4.57 2.72
CA VAL A 100 -5.05 -3.61 3.08
C VAL A 100 -5.33 -3.67 4.59
N LYS A 101 -5.34 -4.85 5.19
CA LYS A 101 -5.54 -5.01 6.64
C LYS A 101 -4.44 -4.34 7.45
N ILE A 102 -3.19 -4.42 7.00
CA ILE A 102 -2.07 -3.74 7.64
C ILE A 102 -2.27 -2.22 7.59
N LEU A 103 -2.63 -1.68 6.42
CA LEU A 103 -2.92 -0.25 6.28
C LEU A 103 -4.09 0.19 7.13
N ASN A 104 -5.17 -0.58 7.15
CA ASN A 104 -6.35 -0.25 7.95
C ASN A 104 -6.03 -0.19 9.44
N ARG A 105 -5.19 -1.09 9.93
CA ARG A 105 -4.74 -1.07 11.34
C ARG A 105 -3.96 0.21 11.64
N ALA A 106 -3.08 0.64 10.75
CA ALA A 106 -2.31 1.87 10.91
C ALA A 106 -3.22 3.11 10.88
N VAL A 107 -4.21 3.13 10.00
CA VAL A 107 -5.19 4.21 9.91
C VAL A 107 -6.04 4.28 11.18
N GLN A 108 -6.50 3.16 11.67
CA GLN A 108 -7.29 3.09 12.90
C GLN A 108 -6.50 3.62 14.10
N TYR A 109 -5.25 3.24 14.21
CA TYR A 109 -4.36 3.74 15.25
C TYR A 109 -4.23 5.27 15.20
N ALA A 110 -4.09 5.83 14.00
CA ALA A 110 -4.01 7.28 13.82
C ALA A 110 -5.29 7.98 14.29
N TYR A 111 -6.46 7.43 13.97
CA TYR A 111 -7.73 8.00 14.43
C TYR A 111 -7.89 7.92 15.94
N GLU A 112 -7.44 6.84 16.57
CA GLU A 112 -7.47 6.71 18.04
C GLU A 112 -6.59 7.75 18.71
N GLU A 113 -5.43 8.07 18.15
CA GLU A 113 -4.55 9.11 18.68
C GLU A 113 -5.13 10.53 18.56
N MET A 114 -5.99 10.76 17.56
CA MET A 114 -6.61 12.07 17.35
C MET A 114 -7.80 12.35 18.27
N MET A 115 -8.30 11.33 18.93
CA MET A 115 -9.41 11.46 19.88
C MET A 115 -8.89 11.65 21.34
#